data_6da81e3f97dd59f5b2c387efe45999fb
#
_entry.id   6da81e3f97dd59f5b2c387efe45999fb
#
_cell.length_a   1.000
_cell.length_b   1.000
_cell.length_c   1.000
_cell.angle_alpha   90.00
_cell.angle_beta   90.00
_cell.angle_gamma   90.00
#
_symmetry.space_group_name_H-M   'P 1'
#
loop_
_entity.id
_entity.type
_entity.pdbx_description
1 polymer ?
#
loop_
_entity_poly.entity_id
_entity_poly.type
_entity_poly.pdbx_seq_one_letter_code
_entity_poly.pdbx_strand_id
1 'polypeptide(L)'
;MKLQTTYPSNNYPIYVEHGAIDHISTYIDQFDQSFILIDEHVNQYFADKFDDILSYENVHKVIIPAGEKTKTFEQYQETLEYILSHHVTRNTAIIAVGGGATGDFAGFVAATLLRGVHFIQVPTTILAHDSSVGGKVGINSKQGKNLIGAFYRPTAVIYDLDFLKTLPFEQILSGYAEVYKHA
;
A
#
# COMPACT_ATOMS: atom_id res chain seq x y z
N MET A 1 -14.57 -12.17 -0.34
CA MET A 1 -13.80 -13.42 -0.03
C MET A 1 -12.62 -13.06 0.84
N LYS A 2 -12.45 -13.79 1.90
CA LYS A 2 -11.30 -13.65 2.79
C LYS A 2 -10.40 -14.86 2.64
N LEU A 3 -9.13 -14.61 2.37
CA LEU A 3 -8.10 -15.64 2.28
C LEU A 3 -7.10 -15.45 3.41
N GLN A 4 -6.34 -16.49 3.70
CA GLN A 4 -5.26 -16.44 4.67
C GLN A 4 -4.00 -17.01 4.01
N THR A 5 -2.87 -16.33 4.21
CA THR A 5 -1.59 -16.87 3.75
C THR A 5 -1.21 -18.11 4.56
N THR A 6 -0.37 -18.97 3.98
CA THR A 6 0.03 -20.25 4.57
C THR A 6 1.54 -20.34 4.78
N TYR A 7 2.18 -19.24 5.19
CA TYR A 7 3.59 -19.27 5.56
C TYR A 7 3.80 -20.00 6.90
N PRO A 8 5.00 -20.46 7.19
CA PRO A 8 5.30 -21.05 8.51
C PRO A 8 5.06 -20.10 9.68
N SER A 9 5.17 -18.76 9.46
CA SER A 9 4.94 -17.73 10.45
C SER A 9 4.51 -16.42 9.78
N ASN A 10 4.00 -15.48 10.57
CA ASN A 10 3.60 -14.14 10.11
C ASN A 10 2.57 -14.18 8.98
N ASN A 11 1.55 -15.01 9.14
CA ASN A 11 0.43 -15.06 8.21
C ASN A 11 -0.45 -13.82 8.36
N TYR A 12 -1.10 -13.44 7.26
CA TYR A 12 -1.99 -12.29 7.21
C TYR A 12 -3.20 -12.57 6.31
N PRO A 13 -4.36 -11.91 6.57
CA PRO A 13 -5.55 -12.07 5.74
C PRO A 13 -5.43 -11.27 4.45
N ILE A 14 -6.08 -11.78 3.41
CA ILE A 14 -6.24 -11.12 2.11
C ILE A 14 -7.75 -11.04 1.83
N TYR A 15 -8.28 -9.84 1.73
CA TYR A 15 -9.68 -9.58 1.41
C TYR A 15 -9.80 -9.25 -0.07
N VAL A 16 -10.65 -9.99 -0.80
CA VAL A 16 -10.89 -9.77 -2.23
C VAL A 16 -12.40 -9.71 -2.45
N GLU A 17 -12.94 -8.52 -2.57
CA GLU A 17 -14.38 -8.30 -2.78
C GLU A 17 -14.67 -6.85 -3.17
N HIS A 18 -15.86 -6.60 -3.68
CA HIS A 18 -16.36 -5.23 -3.84
C HIS A 18 -16.60 -4.62 -2.46
N GLY A 19 -16.15 -3.39 -2.25
CA GLY A 19 -16.28 -2.71 -0.97
C GLY A 19 -15.32 -3.21 0.10
N ALA A 20 -14.28 -3.95 -0.26
CA ALA A 20 -13.29 -4.48 0.69
C ALA A 20 -12.62 -3.39 1.53
N ILE A 21 -12.55 -2.16 1.00
CA ILE A 21 -11.98 -1.02 1.71
C ILE A 21 -12.63 -0.76 3.08
N ASP A 22 -13.87 -1.18 3.28
CA ASP A 22 -14.57 -1.02 4.55
C ASP A 22 -13.89 -1.79 5.70
N HIS A 23 -13.08 -2.81 5.38
CA HIS A 23 -12.29 -3.53 6.39
C HIS A 23 -11.22 -2.66 7.03
N ILE A 24 -10.80 -1.55 6.40
CA ILE A 24 -9.78 -0.65 6.95
C ILE A 24 -10.21 -0.10 8.31
N SER A 25 -11.48 0.23 8.47
CA SER A 25 -12.00 0.81 9.71
C SER A 25 -11.77 -0.09 10.92
N THR A 26 -11.84 -1.41 10.75
CA THR A 26 -11.59 -2.37 11.83
C THR A 26 -10.12 -2.39 12.26
N TYR A 27 -9.20 -2.09 11.34
CA TYR A 27 -7.76 -2.02 11.64
C TYR A 27 -7.37 -0.68 12.26
N ILE A 28 -7.92 0.42 11.77
CA ILE A 28 -7.58 1.78 12.23
C ILE A 28 -7.80 1.94 13.73
N ASP A 29 -8.85 1.34 14.27
CA ASP A 29 -9.16 1.42 15.70
C ASP A 29 -8.09 0.78 16.59
N GLN A 30 -7.21 -0.04 16.02
CA GLN A 30 -6.15 -0.74 16.75
C GLN A 30 -4.85 0.06 16.83
N PHE A 31 -4.71 1.15 16.08
CA PHE A 31 -3.46 1.90 15.95
C PHE A 31 -3.57 3.29 16.56
N ASP A 32 -2.46 3.77 17.10
CA ASP A 32 -2.37 5.13 17.64
C ASP A 32 -2.55 6.17 16.55
N GLN A 33 -1.90 5.94 15.39
CA GLN A 33 -2.03 6.76 14.21
C GLN A 33 -1.93 5.90 12.95
N SER A 34 -2.56 6.34 11.87
CA SER A 34 -2.51 5.70 10.56
C SER A 34 -2.23 6.74 9.48
N PHE A 35 -1.35 6.40 8.54
CA PHE A 35 -0.99 7.25 7.41
C PHE A 35 -1.34 6.53 6.12
N ILE A 36 -2.27 7.11 5.36
CA ILE A 36 -2.67 6.60 4.04
C ILE A 36 -1.76 7.23 3.01
N LEU A 37 -0.84 6.44 2.46
CA LEU A 37 0.01 6.84 1.35
C LEU A 37 -0.72 6.45 0.06
N ILE A 38 -1.29 7.44 -0.60
CA ILE A 38 -2.15 7.22 -1.76
C ILE A 38 -1.53 7.77 -3.04
N ASP A 39 -1.52 6.94 -4.08
CA ASP A 39 -1.14 7.32 -5.42
C ASP A 39 -1.99 8.51 -5.89
N GLU A 40 -1.36 9.53 -6.48
CA GLU A 40 -2.04 10.76 -6.90
C GLU A 40 -3.19 10.51 -7.89
N HIS A 41 -3.06 9.51 -8.78
CA HIS A 41 -4.14 9.18 -9.72
C HIS A 41 -5.29 8.48 -9.02
N VAL A 42 -5.00 7.58 -8.09
CA VAL A 42 -6.05 6.94 -7.28
C VAL A 42 -6.78 8.00 -6.44
N ASN A 43 -6.06 8.93 -5.85
CA ASN A 43 -6.68 10.02 -5.10
C ASN A 43 -7.58 10.89 -5.99
N GLN A 44 -7.20 11.11 -7.24
CA GLN A 44 -7.99 11.88 -8.19
C GLN A 44 -9.35 11.22 -8.49
N TYR A 45 -9.39 9.88 -8.64
CA TYR A 45 -10.60 9.15 -9.06
C TYR A 45 -11.41 8.59 -7.89
N PHE A 46 -10.80 8.35 -6.74
CA PHE A 46 -11.41 7.60 -5.64
C PHE A 46 -11.28 8.29 -4.28
N ALA A 47 -10.99 9.60 -4.23
CA ALA A 47 -10.84 10.31 -2.96
C ALA A 47 -12.03 10.09 -2.01
N ASP A 48 -13.25 10.08 -2.56
CA ASP A 48 -14.50 9.95 -1.77
C ASP A 48 -14.57 8.62 -1.00
N LYS A 49 -13.92 7.56 -1.48
CA LYS A 49 -13.91 6.27 -0.80
C LYS A 49 -13.22 6.33 0.57
N PHE A 50 -12.39 7.34 0.80
CA PHE A 50 -11.60 7.48 2.01
C PHE A 50 -12.16 8.53 2.98
N ASP A 51 -13.26 9.19 2.64
CA ASP A 51 -13.82 10.29 3.43
C ASP A 51 -14.16 9.86 4.86
N ASP A 52 -14.83 8.72 5.02
CA ASP A 52 -15.20 8.21 6.35
C ASP A 52 -13.96 7.92 7.20
N ILE A 53 -12.95 7.31 6.62
CA ILE A 53 -11.70 6.95 7.31
C ILE A 53 -10.93 8.21 7.69
N LEU A 54 -10.90 9.20 6.81
CA LEU A 54 -10.19 10.46 7.02
C LEU A 54 -10.88 11.39 8.03
N SER A 55 -12.10 11.07 8.44
CA SER A 55 -12.80 11.80 9.50
C SER A 55 -12.21 11.54 10.90
N TYR A 56 -11.44 10.47 11.08
CA TYR A 56 -10.75 10.18 12.34
C TYR A 56 -9.54 11.11 12.51
N GLU A 57 -9.38 11.71 13.69
CA GLU A 57 -8.27 12.63 13.98
C GLU A 57 -6.89 12.01 13.82
N ASN A 58 -6.78 10.70 14.05
CA ASN A 58 -5.53 9.97 14.03
C ASN A 58 -5.24 9.32 12.66
N VAL A 59 -5.97 9.69 11.62
CA VAL A 59 -5.75 9.21 10.25
C VAL A 59 -5.34 10.38 9.36
N HIS A 60 -4.21 10.23 8.68
CA HIS A 60 -3.61 11.25 7.84
C HIS A 60 -3.47 10.75 6.41
N LYS A 61 -3.77 11.61 5.42
CA LYS A 61 -3.59 11.28 4.01
C LYS A 61 -2.31 11.95 3.48
N VAL A 62 -1.47 11.14 2.83
CA VAL A 62 -0.26 11.61 2.14
C VAL A 62 -0.38 11.22 0.67
N ILE A 63 -0.52 12.21 -0.19
CA ILE A 63 -0.59 11.98 -1.64
C ILE A 63 0.86 11.86 -2.14
N ILE A 64 1.15 10.77 -2.83
CA ILE A 64 2.47 10.49 -3.37
C ILE A 64 2.44 10.41 -4.90
N PRO A 65 3.55 10.67 -5.59
CA PRO A 65 3.60 10.55 -7.05
C PRO A 65 3.20 9.16 -7.54
N ALA A 66 2.57 9.11 -8.70
CA ALA A 66 2.13 7.85 -9.32
C ALA A 66 3.31 7.06 -9.88
N GLY A 67 3.24 5.74 -9.78
CA GLY A 67 4.18 4.82 -10.40
C GLY A 67 5.60 4.91 -9.82
N GLU A 68 6.58 4.55 -10.64
CA GLU A 68 7.99 4.47 -10.24
C GLU A 68 8.59 5.81 -9.76
N LYS A 69 7.96 6.94 -10.10
CA LYS A 69 8.41 8.28 -9.67
C LYS A 69 8.44 8.44 -8.15
N THR A 70 7.62 7.68 -7.42
CA THR A 70 7.59 7.75 -5.96
C THR A 70 8.79 7.07 -5.32
N LYS A 71 9.43 6.11 -6.01
CA LYS A 71 10.48 5.25 -5.46
C LYS A 71 11.85 5.91 -5.48
N THR A 72 11.96 7.13 -4.94
CA THR A 72 13.21 7.90 -4.86
C THR A 72 13.61 8.15 -3.42
N PHE A 73 14.89 8.43 -3.18
CA PHE A 73 15.39 8.83 -1.86
C PHE A 73 14.72 10.11 -1.36
N GLU A 74 14.52 11.06 -2.25
CA GLU A 74 13.93 12.36 -1.93
C GLU A 74 12.52 12.17 -1.40
N GLN A 75 11.68 11.40 -2.12
CA GLN A 75 10.31 11.12 -1.71
C GLN A 75 10.28 10.32 -0.40
N TYR A 76 11.20 9.36 -0.26
CA TYR A 76 11.33 8.55 0.94
C TYR A 76 11.66 9.43 2.17
N GLN A 77 12.66 10.28 2.06
CA GLN A 77 13.04 11.20 3.14
C GLN A 77 11.89 12.14 3.50
N GLU A 78 11.28 12.77 2.52
CA GLU A 78 10.16 13.69 2.73
C GLU A 78 9.00 13.02 3.45
N THR A 79 8.66 11.80 3.04
CA THR A 79 7.56 11.04 3.65
C THR A 79 7.87 10.66 5.09
N LEU A 80 9.09 10.17 5.36
CA LEU A 80 9.51 9.84 6.73
C LEU A 80 9.48 11.05 7.66
N GLU A 81 10.02 12.19 7.21
CA GLU A 81 10.05 13.40 8.03
C GLU A 81 8.64 13.91 8.33
N TYR A 82 7.75 13.86 7.35
CA TYR A 82 6.34 14.23 7.56
C TYR A 82 5.68 13.33 8.62
N ILE A 83 5.86 12.02 8.52
CA ILE A 83 5.28 11.07 9.48
C ILE A 83 5.86 11.30 10.88
N LEU A 84 7.18 11.43 10.98
CA LEU A 84 7.87 11.64 12.26
C LEU A 84 7.47 12.95 12.93
N SER A 85 7.07 13.98 12.17
CA SER A 85 6.59 15.25 12.74
C SER A 85 5.31 15.10 13.55
N HIS A 86 4.59 13.98 13.40
CA HIS A 86 3.37 13.67 14.15
C HIS A 86 3.63 12.93 15.46
N HIS A 87 4.89 12.82 15.89
CA HIS A 87 5.28 12.14 17.15
C HIS A 87 4.72 10.71 17.25
N VAL A 88 4.92 9.94 16.20
CA VAL A 88 4.38 8.58 16.05
C VAL A 88 5.03 7.58 17.02
N THR A 89 4.28 6.54 17.36
CA THR A 89 4.74 5.39 18.11
C THR A 89 4.93 4.18 17.20
N ARG A 90 5.51 3.10 17.72
CA ARG A 90 5.60 1.83 16.95
C ARG A 90 4.25 1.19 16.68
N ASN A 91 3.19 1.62 17.37
CA ASN A 91 1.81 1.23 17.09
C ASN A 91 1.16 2.16 16.05
N THR A 92 1.89 2.42 14.98
CA THR A 92 1.45 3.21 13.82
C THR A 92 1.22 2.27 12.64
N ALA A 93 0.30 2.61 11.77
CA ALA A 93 0.07 1.88 10.52
C ALA A 93 0.36 2.77 9.31
N ILE A 94 1.04 2.18 8.32
CA ILE A 94 1.19 2.74 6.99
C ILE A 94 0.26 1.97 6.07
N ILE A 95 -0.64 2.66 5.39
CA ILE A 95 -1.64 2.07 4.49
C ILE A 95 -1.30 2.53 3.07
N ALA A 96 -0.90 1.58 2.22
CA ALA A 96 -0.54 1.85 0.83
C ALA A 96 -1.76 1.71 -0.05
N VAL A 97 -2.13 2.76 -0.77
CA VAL A 97 -3.26 2.74 -1.71
C VAL A 97 -2.76 3.08 -3.11
N GLY A 98 -2.61 2.08 -3.95
CA GLY A 98 -2.09 2.27 -5.30
C GLY A 98 -1.65 0.97 -5.96
N GLY A 99 -0.86 1.10 -7.01
CA GLY A 99 -0.26 -0.02 -7.72
C GLY A 99 0.98 -0.58 -7.02
N GLY A 100 1.72 -1.42 -7.73
CA GLY A 100 2.91 -2.09 -7.20
C GLY A 100 4.00 -1.14 -6.69
N ALA A 101 4.24 -0.04 -7.41
CA ALA A 101 5.24 0.94 -6.99
C ALA A 101 4.87 1.63 -5.68
N THR A 102 3.59 1.94 -5.48
CA THR A 102 3.07 2.49 -4.22
C THR A 102 3.27 1.50 -3.07
N GLY A 103 2.94 0.23 -3.29
CA GLY A 103 3.13 -0.82 -2.28
C GLY A 103 4.59 -1.02 -1.91
N ASP A 104 5.49 -1.04 -2.90
CA ASP A 104 6.92 -1.17 -2.66
C ASP A 104 7.46 -0.01 -1.82
N PHE A 105 7.11 1.20 -2.20
CA PHE A 105 7.53 2.42 -1.51
C PHE A 105 6.98 2.49 -0.08
N ALA A 106 5.67 2.37 0.07
CA ALA A 106 5.01 2.48 1.38
C ALA A 106 5.44 1.35 2.31
N GLY A 107 5.62 0.14 1.78
CA GLY A 107 6.12 -0.98 2.56
C GLY A 107 7.54 -0.76 3.06
N PHE A 108 8.39 -0.12 2.26
CA PHE A 108 9.74 0.24 2.69
C PHE A 108 9.72 1.32 3.77
N VAL A 109 8.84 2.31 3.64
CA VAL A 109 8.60 3.28 4.71
C VAL A 109 8.20 2.57 6.01
N ALA A 110 7.23 1.65 5.93
CA ALA A 110 6.77 0.90 7.10
C ALA A 110 7.87 0.02 7.73
N ALA A 111 8.68 -0.63 6.89
CA ALA A 111 9.76 -1.51 7.35
C ALA A 111 10.86 -0.76 8.09
N THR A 112 11.09 0.50 7.75
CA THR A 112 12.20 1.30 8.27
C THR A 112 11.79 2.33 9.32
N LEU A 113 10.56 2.80 9.29
CA LEU A 113 10.02 3.73 10.29
C LEU A 113 10.06 3.06 11.67
N LEU A 114 10.76 3.66 12.60
CA LEU A 114 10.91 3.15 13.98
C LEU A 114 11.34 1.67 14.06
N ARG A 115 12.08 1.17 13.08
CA ARG A 115 12.52 -0.22 12.91
C ARG A 115 11.37 -1.20 12.62
N GLY A 116 10.31 -0.70 12.05
CA GLY A 116 9.16 -1.48 11.61
C GLY A 116 7.88 -1.09 12.32
N VAL A 117 6.88 -0.68 11.54
CA VAL A 117 5.52 -0.40 11.99
C VAL A 117 4.55 -1.27 11.18
N HIS A 118 3.27 -1.23 11.53
CA HIS A 118 2.25 -1.99 10.81
C HIS A 118 2.09 -1.50 9.38
N PHE A 119 1.84 -2.44 8.48
CA PHE A 119 1.72 -2.18 7.04
C PHE A 119 0.46 -2.85 6.50
N ILE A 120 -0.40 -2.08 5.83
CA ILE A 120 -1.60 -2.59 5.17
C ILE A 120 -1.51 -2.20 3.69
N GLN A 121 -1.71 -3.16 2.80
CA GLN A 121 -1.75 -2.91 1.36
C GLN A 121 -3.18 -2.86 0.86
N VAL A 122 -3.48 -1.84 0.05
CA VAL A 122 -4.73 -1.68 -0.69
C VAL A 122 -4.37 -1.57 -2.17
N PRO A 123 -4.12 -2.71 -2.85
CA PRO A 123 -3.75 -2.71 -4.25
C PRO A 123 -4.90 -2.23 -5.13
N THR A 124 -4.60 -1.38 -6.10
CA THR A 124 -5.61 -0.80 -7.01
C THR A 124 -5.45 -1.24 -8.46
N THR A 125 -4.44 -2.06 -8.75
CA THR A 125 -4.19 -2.61 -10.10
C THR A 125 -4.14 -4.13 -10.06
N ILE A 126 -4.40 -4.75 -11.22
CA ILE A 126 -4.34 -6.22 -11.34
C ILE A 126 -2.92 -6.74 -11.04
N LEU A 127 -1.89 -6.04 -11.53
CA LEU A 127 -0.49 -6.42 -11.33
C LEU A 127 -0.01 -6.28 -9.88
N ALA A 128 -0.65 -5.42 -9.11
CA ALA A 128 -0.26 -5.18 -7.72
C ALA A 128 -0.48 -6.38 -6.81
N HIS A 129 -1.26 -7.39 -7.24
CA HIS A 129 -1.47 -8.58 -6.44
C HIS A 129 -0.17 -9.38 -6.22
N ASP A 130 0.69 -9.47 -7.23
CA ASP A 130 1.96 -10.19 -7.11
C ASP A 130 2.93 -9.51 -6.15
N SER A 131 3.01 -8.17 -6.21
CA SER A 131 3.86 -7.42 -5.30
C SER A 131 3.33 -7.38 -3.87
N SER A 132 2.01 -7.48 -3.69
CA SER A 132 1.39 -7.42 -2.36
C SER A 132 1.54 -8.71 -1.55
N VAL A 133 1.73 -9.85 -2.19
CA VAL A 133 1.75 -11.16 -1.52
C VAL A 133 3.17 -11.61 -1.12
N GLY A 134 4.21 -11.12 -1.76
CA GLY A 134 5.58 -11.58 -1.52
C GLY A 134 6.33 -10.87 -0.39
N GLY A 135 5.83 -9.76 0.10
CA GLY A 135 6.51 -8.97 1.12
C GLY A 135 7.78 -8.27 0.64
N LYS A 136 8.00 -8.18 -0.66
CA LYS A 136 9.12 -7.44 -1.24
C LYS A 136 8.78 -5.97 -1.29
N VAL A 137 9.58 -5.14 -0.63
CA VAL A 137 9.40 -3.70 -0.57
C VAL A 137 10.73 -3.00 -0.85
N GLY A 138 10.69 -1.78 -1.39
CA GLY A 138 11.94 -1.10 -1.70
C GLY A 138 11.77 0.15 -2.54
N ILE A 139 12.90 0.80 -2.76
CA ILE A 139 13.05 1.99 -3.59
C ILE A 139 14.14 1.79 -4.64
N ASN A 140 14.24 2.74 -5.56
CA ASN A 140 15.22 2.71 -6.64
C ASN A 140 16.45 3.52 -6.27
N SER A 141 17.59 3.15 -6.83
CA SER A 141 18.82 3.93 -6.78
C SER A 141 19.21 4.37 -8.18
N LYS A 142 20.23 5.22 -8.29
CA LYS A 142 20.83 5.58 -9.58
C LYS A 142 21.45 4.38 -10.30
N GLN A 143 21.77 3.32 -9.56
CA GLN A 143 22.40 2.11 -10.09
C GLN A 143 21.39 1.11 -10.65
N GLY A 144 20.12 1.22 -10.30
CA GLY A 144 19.08 0.32 -10.78
C GLY A 144 17.81 0.32 -9.92
N LYS A 145 16.82 -0.40 -10.41
CA LYS A 145 15.52 -0.54 -9.72
C LYS A 145 15.62 -1.57 -8.60
N ASN A 146 14.90 -1.29 -7.49
CA ASN A 146 14.68 -2.22 -6.38
C ASN A 146 15.96 -2.74 -5.70
N LEU A 147 17.06 -1.98 -5.80
CA LEU A 147 18.33 -2.37 -5.19
C LEU A 147 18.41 -2.06 -3.69
N ILE A 148 17.48 -1.27 -3.20
CA ILE A 148 17.40 -0.89 -1.79
C ILE A 148 16.02 -1.30 -1.29
N GLY A 149 15.98 -2.23 -0.35
CA GLY A 149 14.71 -2.75 0.09
C GLY A 149 14.82 -3.69 1.27
N ALA A 150 13.69 -4.33 1.54
CA ALA A 150 13.55 -5.29 2.62
C ALA A 150 12.51 -6.33 2.25
N PHE A 151 12.46 -7.42 3.02
CA PHE A 151 11.34 -8.34 3.03
C PHE A 151 10.47 -7.99 4.23
N TYR A 152 9.28 -7.46 3.96
CA TYR A 152 8.39 -6.97 5.02
C TYR A 152 6.94 -7.32 4.70
N ARG A 153 6.38 -8.24 5.47
CA ARG A 153 5.02 -8.71 5.24
C ARG A 153 4.00 -7.73 5.79
N PRO A 154 2.87 -7.52 5.07
CA PRO A 154 1.80 -6.67 5.57
C PRO A 154 1.02 -7.34 6.70
N THR A 155 0.33 -6.53 7.49
CA THR A 155 -0.67 -6.97 8.47
C THR A 155 -1.92 -7.51 7.75
N ALA A 156 -2.27 -6.91 6.63
CA ALA A 156 -3.41 -7.31 5.79
C ALA A 156 -3.23 -6.78 4.36
N VAL A 157 -3.86 -7.47 3.43
CA VAL A 157 -4.03 -6.99 2.04
C VAL A 157 -5.53 -6.85 1.78
N ILE A 158 -5.95 -5.66 1.36
CA ILE A 158 -7.34 -5.33 1.10
C ILE A 158 -7.48 -4.98 -0.38
N TYR A 159 -7.92 -5.95 -1.17
CA TYR A 159 -8.10 -5.81 -2.60
C TYR A 159 -9.57 -5.51 -2.89
N ASP A 160 -9.88 -4.21 -3.05
CA ASP A 160 -11.22 -3.76 -3.39
C ASP A 160 -11.40 -3.76 -4.90
N LEU A 161 -12.28 -4.62 -5.40
CA LEU A 161 -12.54 -4.78 -6.82
C LEU A 161 -13.15 -3.53 -7.46
N ASP A 162 -13.69 -2.61 -6.67
CA ASP A 162 -14.22 -1.36 -7.19
C ASP A 162 -13.16 -0.45 -7.81
N PHE A 163 -11.90 -0.58 -7.41
CA PHE A 163 -10.80 0.18 -8.03
C PHE A 163 -10.56 -0.19 -9.50
N LEU A 164 -10.98 -1.37 -9.93
CA LEU A 164 -10.79 -1.81 -11.31
C LEU A 164 -11.72 -1.12 -12.31
N LYS A 165 -12.78 -0.47 -11.84
CA LYS A 165 -13.83 0.14 -12.70
C LYS A 165 -13.35 1.31 -13.56
N THR A 166 -12.26 1.97 -13.18
CA THR A 166 -11.75 3.17 -13.86
C THR A 166 -10.37 2.98 -14.46
N LEU A 167 -9.83 1.76 -14.45
CA LEU A 167 -8.54 1.49 -15.09
C LEU A 167 -8.63 1.67 -16.60
N PRO A 168 -7.64 2.34 -17.24
CA PRO A 168 -7.55 2.36 -18.70
C PRO A 168 -7.51 0.94 -19.26
N PHE A 169 -8.17 0.73 -20.41
CA PHE A 169 -8.27 -0.58 -21.05
C PHE A 169 -6.88 -1.23 -21.28
N GLU A 170 -5.89 -0.44 -21.64
CA GLU A 170 -4.51 -0.89 -21.84
C GLU A 170 -3.89 -1.47 -20.56
N GLN A 171 -4.15 -0.87 -19.39
CA GLN A 171 -3.67 -1.41 -18.13
C GLN A 171 -4.38 -2.70 -17.75
N ILE A 172 -5.67 -2.82 -18.08
CA ILE A 172 -6.43 -4.06 -17.88
C ILE A 172 -5.84 -5.18 -18.76
N LEU A 173 -5.57 -4.90 -20.03
CA LEU A 173 -4.96 -5.87 -20.94
C LEU A 173 -3.57 -6.29 -20.46
N SER A 174 -2.75 -5.37 -20.04
CA SER A 174 -1.42 -5.65 -19.48
C SER A 174 -1.51 -6.55 -18.26
N GLY A 175 -2.47 -6.28 -17.37
CA GLY A 175 -2.73 -7.10 -16.20
C GLY A 175 -3.12 -8.53 -16.56
N TYR A 176 -4.02 -8.71 -17.51
CA TYR A 176 -4.41 -10.03 -18.00
C TYR A 176 -3.25 -10.78 -18.65
N ALA A 177 -2.43 -10.09 -19.45
CA ALA A 177 -1.27 -10.71 -20.08
C ALA A 177 -0.27 -11.22 -19.04
N GLU A 178 -0.03 -10.48 -17.97
CA GLU A 178 0.87 -10.88 -16.90
C GLU A 178 0.31 -12.05 -16.09
N VAL A 179 -0.98 -12.03 -15.76
CA VAL A 179 -1.65 -13.15 -15.09
C VAL A 179 -1.58 -14.41 -15.94
N TYR A 180 -1.80 -14.30 -17.25
CA TYR A 180 -1.71 -15.44 -18.17
C TYR A 180 -0.30 -16.00 -18.27
N LYS A 181 0.71 -15.15 -18.20
CA LYS A 181 2.13 -15.55 -18.23
C LYS A 181 2.52 -16.36 -17.00
N HIS A 182 1.91 -16.09 -15.83
CA HIS A 182 2.16 -16.77 -14.57
C HIS A 182 1.24 -17.98 -14.32
N ALA A 183 0.23 -18.15 -15.15
CA ALA A 183 -0.67 -19.30 -15.08
C ALA A 183 -0.08 -20.52 -15.80
#